data_a5eb74143c915c476b4d82c3bbae9572
#
_entry.id   a5eb74143c915c476b4d82c3bbae9572
#
_cell.length_a   1.000
_cell.length_b   1.000
_cell.length_c   1.000
_cell.angle_alpha   90.00
_cell.angle_beta   90.00
_cell.angle_gamma   90.00
#
_symmetry.space_group_name_H-M   'P 1'
#
loop_
_entity.id
_entity.type
_entity.pdbx_description
1 polymer ?
#
loop_
_entity_poly.entity_id
_entity_poly.type
_entity_poly.pdbx_seq_one_letter_code
_entity_poly.pdbx_strand_id
1 'polypeptide(L)'
;NHYLSLEKRQQKVSSLPAGALDSLKFEAVNYEGFINESRHKACSYYYAKAMKLNETGTAVNRQQAYHDLVMVQKIMPGFRDVEEMLKKYEAEKPIDVFYEIRNEYAGYLPWRLDDELVYLDLSSFNSPKYRFFDDERQAQNIRYKAVIMVKDIKILPENTEELYYTETAKLQDGIAYKLNDAGGFLLDSVGNKTEIPKFKTIACYVTETRQKKSLLIGGTIQLTDTKTGQTFAGKNISGESTFEHRSAKFKGDLDALSPETLQLIGSKELEYPSDLELILRASDKFKINAVNEMIEVLEKTSGDVTKKE
;
A
#
# COMPACT_ATOMS: atom_id res chain seq x y z
N ASN A 1 12.73 5.68 9.03
CA ASN A 1 12.94 6.94 8.27
C ASN A 1 12.47 8.21 9.00
N HIS A 2 11.38 8.15 9.79
CA HIS A 2 10.85 9.33 10.50
C HIS A 2 11.87 9.95 11.48
N TYR A 3 12.42 9.15 12.40
CA TYR A 3 13.42 9.62 13.37
C TYR A 3 14.70 10.14 12.72
N LEU A 4 15.18 9.51 11.65
CA LEU A 4 16.33 10.01 10.86
C LEU A 4 16.05 11.38 10.23
N SER A 5 14.80 11.61 9.80
CA SER A 5 14.40 12.91 9.27
C SER A 5 14.35 13.97 10.38
N LEU A 6 13.87 13.61 11.57
CA LEU A 6 13.83 14.49 12.74
C LEU A 6 15.24 14.84 13.22
N GLU A 7 16.14 13.86 13.30
CA GLU A 7 17.54 14.05 13.66
C GLU A 7 18.25 15.03 12.70
N LYS A 8 18.08 14.83 11.37
CA LYS A 8 18.63 15.75 10.37
C LYS A 8 18.08 17.18 10.49
N ARG A 9 16.80 17.34 10.82
CA ARG A 9 16.19 18.64 11.07
C ARG A 9 16.76 19.27 12.33
N GLN A 10 16.90 18.49 13.40
CA GLN A 10 17.50 18.93 14.66
C GLN A 10 18.95 19.40 14.44
N GLN A 11 19.77 18.65 13.69
CA GLN A 11 21.15 19.04 13.37
C GLN A 11 21.21 20.38 12.63
N LYS A 12 20.27 20.63 11.69
CA LYS A 12 20.17 21.94 11.02
C LYS A 12 19.81 23.07 11.97
N VAL A 13 18.89 22.83 12.91
CA VAL A 13 18.53 23.83 13.93
C VAL A 13 19.69 24.07 14.88
N SER A 14 20.38 23.02 15.34
CA SER A 14 21.52 23.12 16.25
C SER A 14 22.73 23.85 15.64
N SER A 15 22.78 23.98 14.31
CA SER A 15 23.82 24.77 13.61
C SER A 15 23.56 26.27 13.57
N LEU A 16 22.42 26.74 14.08
CA LEU A 16 22.09 28.16 14.17
C LEU A 16 22.92 28.85 15.27
N PRO A 17 23.15 30.20 15.17
CA PRO A 17 23.82 30.96 16.21
C PRO A 17 23.12 30.81 17.57
N ALA A 18 23.87 30.80 18.65
CA ALA A 18 23.41 30.60 20.02
C ALA A 18 22.22 31.49 20.41
N GLY A 19 22.25 32.77 20.03
CA GLY A 19 21.14 33.70 20.31
C GLY A 19 19.81 33.35 19.61
N ALA A 20 19.88 32.66 18.47
CA ALA A 20 18.69 32.16 17.80
C ALA A 20 18.11 30.89 18.48
N LEU A 21 18.98 30.03 19.00
CA LEU A 21 18.59 28.82 19.75
C LEU A 21 17.88 29.18 21.06
N ASP A 22 18.41 30.15 21.80
CA ASP A 22 17.81 30.63 23.04
C ASP A 22 16.42 31.23 22.83
N SER A 23 16.23 31.97 21.75
CA SER A 23 14.93 32.57 21.39
C SER A 23 13.88 31.53 21.04
N LEU A 24 14.28 30.37 20.48
CA LEU A 24 13.40 29.28 20.09
C LEU A 24 13.07 28.31 21.23
N LYS A 25 13.69 28.47 22.43
CA LYS A 25 13.60 27.51 23.56
C LYS A 25 13.84 26.07 23.08
N PHE A 26 14.84 25.90 22.22
CA PHE A 26 15.13 24.62 21.58
C PHE A 26 15.84 23.68 22.54
N GLU A 27 15.22 22.52 22.79
CA GLU A 27 15.84 21.41 23.55
C GLU A 27 16.19 20.29 22.57
N ALA A 28 17.45 19.87 22.57
CA ALA A 28 17.93 18.78 21.73
C ALA A 28 17.43 17.43 22.26
N VAL A 29 16.83 16.63 21.40
CA VAL A 29 16.39 15.28 21.70
C VAL A 29 17.41 14.27 21.18
N ASN A 30 17.82 13.31 22.00
CA ASN A 30 18.67 12.21 21.55
C ASN A 30 17.81 11.17 20.80
N TYR A 31 17.86 11.20 19.48
CA TYR A 31 17.13 10.26 18.61
C TYR A 31 17.84 8.92 18.41
N GLU A 32 19.11 8.78 18.81
CA GLU A 32 19.91 7.57 18.54
C GLU A 32 19.28 6.30 19.10
N GLY A 33 18.78 6.34 20.34
CA GLY A 33 18.06 5.22 20.96
C GLY A 33 16.82 4.80 20.18
N PHE A 34 16.00 5.77 19.76
CA PHE A 34 14.79 5.52 18.97
C PHE A 34 15.10 4.99 17.56
N ILE A 35 16.16 5.49 16.95
CA ILE A 35 16.64 5.01 15.63
C ILE A 35 17.11 3.56 15.74
N ASN A 36 17.91 3.23 16.75
CA ASN A 36 18.43 1.88 16.97
C ASN A 36 17.32 0.90 17.32
N GLU A 37 16.38 1.27 18.16
CA GLU A 37 15.20 0.46 18.48
C GLU A 37 14.35 0.21 17.23
N SER A 38 14.11 1.25 16.40
CA SER A 38 13.35 1.14 15.17
C SER A 38 14.04 0.25 14.13
N ARG A 39 15.37 0.34 14.02
CA ARG A 39 16.18 -0.55 13.18
C ARG A 39 16.06 -1.99 13.63
N HIS A 40 16.19 -2.24 14.93
CA HIS A 40 16.08 -3.58 15.50
C HIS A 40 14.69 -4.19 15.29
N LYS A 41 13.62 -3.41 15.48
CA LYS A 41 12.24 -3.84 15.20
C LYS A 41 12.04 -4.16 13.72
N ALA A 42 12.55 -3.31 12.82
CA ALA A 42 12.49 -3.55 11.38
C ALA A 42 13.24 -4.82 10.98
N CYS A 43 14.46 -5.02 11.47
CA CYS A 43 15.24 -6.24 11.22
C CYS A 43 14.53 -7.49 11.73
N SER A 44 13.99 -7.44 12.94
CA SER A 44 13.23 -8.56 13.53
C SER A 44 11.99 -8.91 12.71
N TYR A 45 11.28 -7.90 12.21
CA TYR A 45 10.11 -8.09 11.33
C TYR A 45 10.49 -8.74 10.00
N TYR A 46 11.47 -8.17 9.28
CA TYR A 46 11.90 -8.72 7.98
C TYR A 46 12.50 -10.13 8.14
N TYR A 47 13.29 -10.34 9.19
CA TYR A 47 13.83 -11.67 9.48
C TYR A 47 12.74 -12.71 9.75
N ALA A 48 11.77 -12.41 10.63
CA ALA A 48 10.66 -13.32 10.92
C ALA A 48 9.81 -13.60 9.67
N LYS A 49 9.58 -12.58 8.83
CA LYS A 49 8.87 -12.71 7.56
C LYS A 49 9.64 -13.62 6.60
N ALA A 50 10.97 -13.42 6.47
CA ALA A 50 11.82 -14.26 5.64
C ALA A 50 11.81 -15.72 6.10
N MET A 51 11.88 -15.99 7.41
CA MET A 51 11.79 -17.35 7.97
C MET A 51 10.47 -18.02 7.57
N LYS A 52 9.36 -17.34 7.78
CA LYS A 52 8.03 -17.85 7.44
C LYS A 52 7.89 -18.14 5.92
N LEU A 53 8.46 -17.28 5.09
CA LEU A 53 8.46 -17.47 3.63
C LEU A 53 9.30 -18.68 3.21
N ASN A 54 10.44 -18.92 3.87
CA ASN A 54 11.28 -20.09 3.63
C ASN A 54 10.58 -21.42 3.99
N GLU A 55 9.77 -21.43 5.04
CA GLU A 55 9.01 -22.64 5.44
C GLU A 55 7.97 -23.05 4.38
N THR A 56 7.42 -22.12 3.64
CA THR A 56 6.41 -22.41 2.61
C THR A 56 6.99 -23.03 1.33
N GLY A 57 8.31 -23.02 1.15
CA GLY A 57 9.04 -23.77 0.13
C GLY A 57 8.82 -23.36 -1.32
N THR A 58 7.90 -22.42 -1.61
CA THR A 58 7.72 -21.92 -2.97
C THR A 58 8.87 -20.97 -3.29
N ALA A 59 9.30 -20.93 -4.49
CA ALA A 59 10.46 -20.14 -4.85
C ALA A 59 10.13 -18.63 -4.99
N VAL A 60 8.84 -18.19 -5.25
CA VAL A 60 8.41 -16.79 -5.05
C VAL A 60 8.66 -16.38 -3.62
N ASN A 61 8.27 -17.23 -2.68
CA ASN A 61 8.50 -17.00 -1.28
C ASN A 61 9.99 -17.02 -0.91
N ARG A 62 10.76 -17.91 -1.51
CA ARG A 62 12.24 -17.95 -1.32
C ARG A 62 12.92 -16.69 -1.84
N GLN A 63 12.52 -16.19 -3.01
CA GLN A 63 13.05 -14.94 -3.55
C GLN A 63 12.66 -13.74 -2.67
N GLN A 64 11.41 -13.68 -2.22
CA GLN A 64 10.99 -12.64 -1.29
C GLN A 64 11.73 -12.75 0.05
N ALA A 65 11.97 -13.96 0.55
CA ALA A 65 12.78 -14.21 1.74
C ALA A 65 14.22 -13.71 1.57
N TYR A 66 14.86 -14.00 0.42
CA TYR A 66 16.16 -13.46 0.10
C TYR A 66 16.18 -11.94 0.11
N HIS A 67 15.20 -11.29 -0.54
CA HIS A 67 15.07 -9.84 -0.55
C HIS A 67 14.92 -9.27 0.86
N ASP A 68 14.04 -9.87 1.68
CA ASP A 68 13.83 -9.45 3.06
C ASP A 68 15.12 -9.62 3.90
N LEU A 69 15.91 -10.68 3.70
CA LEU A 69 17.23 -10.87 4.34
C LEU A 69 18.27 -9.85 3.89
N VAL A 70 18.31 -9.50 2.59
CA VAL A 70 19.17 -8.43 2.08
C VAL A 70 18.82 -7.08 2.72
N MET A 71 17.53 -6.81 2.93
CA MET A 71 17.08 -5.62 3.66
C MET A 71 17.57 -5.62 5.10
N VAL A 72 17.52 -6.77 5.80
CA VAL A 72 18.07 -6.89 7.17
C VAL A 72 19.56 -6.58 7.16
N GLN A 73 20.33 -7.18 6.23
CA GLN A 73 21.77 -6.95 6.11
C GLN A 73 22.12 -5.47 5.86
N LYS A 74 21.31 -4.75 5.06
CA LYS A 74 21.47 -3.31 4.81
C LYS A 74 21.16 -2.44 6.04
N ILE A 75 20.13 -2.82 6.83
CA ILE A 75 19.72 -2.04 8.00
C ILE A 75 20.67 -2.28 9.17
N MET A 76 21.07 -3.52 9.39
CA MET A 76 21.91 -3.96 10.52
C MET A 76 22.79 -5.13 10.11
N PRO A 77 24.00 -4.88 9.58
CA PRO A 77 24.97 -5.94 9.29
C PRO A 77 25.28 -6.80 10.53
N GLY A 78 25.38 -8.11 10.33
CA GLY A 78 25.63 -9.06 11.41
C GLY A 78 24.41 -9.39 12.27
N PHE A 79 23.19 -9.07 11.82
CA PHE A 79 21.98 -9.45 12.52
C PHE A 79 21.75 -10.97 12.42
N ARG A 80 21.84 -11.67 13.56
CA ARG A 80 21.68 -13.14 13.69
C ARG A 80 22.53 -13.92 12.64
N ASP A 81 21.91 -14.91 12.01
CA ASP A 81 22.49 -15.81 10.99
C ASP A 81 22.22 -15.36 9.53
N VAL A 82 21.81 -14.09 9.34
CA VAL A 82 21.43 -13.55 8.02
C VAL A 82 22.58 -13.71 7.00
N GLU A 83 23.82 -13.48 7.41
CA GLU A 83 24.97 -13.59 6.51
C GLU A 83 25.20 -15.04 6.04
N GLU A 84 25.04 -16.02 6.92
CA GLU A 84 25.16 -17.44 6.58
C GLU A 84 24.01 -17.87 5.66
N MET A 85 22.83 -17.38 5.91
CA MET A 85 21.67 -17.65 5.06
C MET A 85 21.86 -17.07 3.66
N LEU A 86 22.32 -15.83 3.54
CA LEU A 86 22.62 -15.22 2.24
C LEU A 86 23.69 -16.01 1.48
N LYS A 87 24.77 -16.47 2.14
CA LYS A 87 25.79 -17.32 1.52
C LYS A 87 25.22 -18.64 0.97
N LYS A 88 24.24 -19.26 1.64
CA LYS A 88 23.56 -20.46 1.12
C LYS A 88 22.79 -20.17 -0.16
N TYR A 89 22.11 -19.02 -0.23
CA TYR A 89 21.42 -18.59 -1.44
C TYR A 89 22.40 -18.34 -2.60
N GLU A 90 23.59 -17.79 -2.31
CA GLU A 90 24.63 -17.49 -3.31
C GLU A 90 25.34 -18.75 -3.87
N ALA A 91 25.25 -19.87 -3.17
CA ALA A 91 25.90 -21.14 -3.62
C ALA A 91 25.18 -21.84 -4.78
N GLU A 92 23.92 -21.47 -5.07
CA GLU A 92 23.15 -22.01 -6.21
C GLU A 92 23.46 -21.21 -7.49
N LYS A 93 23.73 -21.92 -8.64
CA LYS A 93 23.95 -21.24 -9.94
C LYS A 93 22.66 -20.52 -10.37
N PRO A 94 22.71 -19.22 -10.59
CA PRO A 94 21.54 -18.49 -11.02
C PRO A 94 21.12 -18.84 -12.45
N ILE A 95 19.82 -18.81 -12.69
CA ILE A 95 19.21 -18.97 -14.01
C ILE A 95 19.08 -17.59 -14.63
N ASP A 96 19.66 -17.39 -15.82
CA ASP A 96 19.56 -16.14 -16.54
C ASP A 96 18.23 -16.05 -17.28
N VAL A 97 17.49 -14.97 -17.04
CA VAL A 97 16.18 -14.66 -17.60
C VAL A 97 16.27 -13.33 -18.32
N PHE A 98 16.04 -13.35 -19.63
CA PHE A 98 15.81 -12.13 -20.38
C PHE A 98 14.34 -11.71 -20.24
N TYR A 99 14.07 -10.43 -20.07
CA TYR A 99 12.71 -9.91 -20.02
C TYR A 99 12.56 -8.67 -20.89
N GLU A 100 11.37 -8.49 -21.44
CA GLU A 100 10.95 -7.27 -22.13
C GLU A 100 9.48 -7.00 -21.86
N ILE A 101 9.10 -5.72 -21.85
CA ILE A 101 7.71 -5.29 -21.88
C ILE A 101 7.42 -4.76 -23.28
N ARG A 102 6.32 -5.21 -23.88
CA ARG A 102 5.81 -4.71 -25.15
C ARG A 102 4.48 -4.02 -24.93
N ASN A 103 4.36 -2.82 -25.47
CA ASN A 103 3.08 -2.17 -25.55
C ASN A 103 2.37 -2.62 -26.83
N GLU A 104 1.28 -3.39 -26.69
CA GLU A 104 0.39 -3.82 -27.78
C GLU A 104 -0.95 -3.06 -27.74
N TYR A 105 -1.08 -2.07 -26.85
CA TYR A 105 -2.26 -1.23 -26.78
C TYR A 105 -2.40 -0.37 -28.03
N ALA A 106 -3.50 -0.55 -28.76
CA ALA A 106 -3.74 0.14 -30.02
C ALA A 106 -4.26 1.59 -29.87
N GLY A 107 -4.55 2.04 -28.65
CA GLY A 107 -5.04 3.39 -28.39
C GLY A 107 -3.92 4.43 -28.36
N TYR A 108 -4.33 5.70 -28.42
CA TYR A 108 -3.39 6.81 -28.27
C TYR A 108 -2.91 6.94 -26.82
N LEU A 109 -1.60 7.06 -26.65
CA LEU A 109 -0.97 7.41 -25.38
C LEU A 109 -0.28 8.78 -25.50
N PRO A 110 -0.29 9.58 -24.42
CA PRO A 110 0.51 10.80 -24.37
C PRO A 110 1.99 10.51 -24.59
N TRP A 111 2.68 11.46 -25.23
CA TRP A 111 4.11 11.37 -25.49
C TRP A 111 4.92 11.03 -24.22
N ARG A 112 5.89 10.14 -24.33
CA ARG A 112 6.70 9.54 -23.26
C ARG A 112 5.99 8.55 -22.32
N LEU A 113 4.68 8.44 -22.36
CA LEU A 113 4.01 7.45 -21.52
C LEU A 113 4.30 6.03 -22.01
N ASP A 114 4.51 5.87 -23.31
CA ASP A 114 4.89 4.59 -23.90
C ASP A 114 6.22 4.08 -23.35
N ASP A 115 7.23 4.96 -23.29
CA ASP A 115 8.54 4.63 -22.70
C ASP A 115 8.42 4.26 -21.23
N GLU A 116 7.59 4.96 -20.47
CA GLU A 116 7.37 4.68 -19.04
C GLU A 116 6.64 3.35 -18.83
N LEU A 117 5.67 3.02 -19.67
CA LEU A 117 4.94 1.74 -19.59
C LEU A 117 5.85 0.55 -19.82
N VAL A 118 6.80 0.64 -20.76
CA VAL A 118 7.71 -0.47 -21.10
C VAL A 118 8.96 -0.51 -20.23
N TYR A 119 9.25 0.55 -19.47
CA TYR A 119 10.39 0.59 -18.56
C TYR A 119 10.11 -0.23 -17.29
N LEU A 120 10.97 -1.22 -17.03
CA LEU A 120 10.94 -2.05 -15.83
C LEU A 120 12.36 -2.32 -15.37
N ASP A 121 12.70 -1.90 -14.16
CA ASP A 121 13.98 -2.24 -13.52
C ASP A 121 13.80 -3.43 -12.59
N LEU A 122 14.37 -4.58 -12.96
CA LEU A 122 14.37 -5.81 -12.18
C LEU A 122 15.67 -6.03 -11.40
N SER A 123 16.58 -5.06 -11.35
CA SER A 123 17.84 -5.20 -10.61
C SER A 123 17.63 -5.54 -9.13
N SER A 124 16.54 -5.02 -8.53
CA SER A 124 16.16 -5.32 -7.15
C SER A 124 15.56 -6.71 -6.93
N PHE A 125 15.17 -7.41 -8.02
CA PHE A 125 14.60 -8.76 -8.00
C PHE A 125 15.62 -9.85 -8.29
N ASN A 126 16.86 -9.48 -8.60
CA ASN A 126 17.94 -10.46 -8.74
C ASN A 126 18.09 -11.24 -7.44
N SER A 127 18.22 -12.55 -7.58
CA SER A 127 18.38 -13.51 -6.49
C SER A 127 19.49 -14.51 -6.83
N PRO A 128 19.96 -15.32 -5.89
CA PRO A 128 20.87 -16.40 -6.21
C PRO A 128 20.30 -17.39 -7.23
N LYS A 129 18.99 -17.52 -7.33
CA LYS A 129 18.32 -18.43 -8.25
C LYS A 129 18.07 -17.84 -9.63
N TYR A 130 17.74 -16.54 -9.72
CA TYR A 130 17.42 -15.87 -10.98
C TYR A 130 18.17 -14.55 -11.10
N ARG A 131 18.70 -14.31 -12.32
CA ARG A 131 19.22 -13.00 -12.74
C ARG A 131 18.41 -12.54 -13.93
N PHE A 132 17.96 -11.29 -13.88
CA PHE A 132 17.11 -10.67 -14.90
C PHE A 132 17.92 -9.69 -15.74
N PHE A 133 17.72 -9.74 -17.05
CA PHE A 133 18.39 -8.90 -18.04
C PHE A 133 17.35 -8.32 -19.01
N ASP A 134 17.43 -7.02 -19.26
CA ASP A 134 16.64 -6.29 -20.26
C ASP A 134 17.37 -6.15 -21.61
N ASP A 135 18.65 -6.48 -21.64
CA ASP A 135 19.47 -6.55 -22.85
C ASP A 135 20.06 -7.96 -23.00
N GLU A 136 19.67 -8.66 -24.08
CA GLU A 136 20.16 -10.02 -24.37
C GLU A 136 21.68 -10.11 -24.47
N ARG A 137 22.37 -9.01 -24.84
CA ARG A 137 23.83 -8.98 -24.96
C ARG A 137 24.58 -9.05 -23.64
N GLN A 138 23.92 -8.72 -22.54
CA GLN A 138 24.50 -8.73 -21.20
C GLN A 138 24.52 -10.14 -20.58
N ALA A 139 23.68 -11.04 -21.05
CA ALA A 139 23.59 -12.42 -20.55
C ALA A 139 24.32 -13.40 -21.45
N GLN A 140 25.17 -14.24 -20.86
CA GLN A 140 25.93 -15.24 -21.61
C GLN A 140 25.12 -16.49 -21.95
N ASN A 141 24.07 -16.80 -21.19
CA ASN A 141 23.36 -18.07 -21.31
C ASN A 141 21.90 -17.94 -20.82
N ILE A 142 21.10 -17.16 -21.58
CA ILE A 142 19.69 -16.96 -21.29
C ILE A 142 18.95 -18.31 -21.33
N ARG A 143 18.41 -18.72 -20.18
CA ARG A 143 17.61 -19.94 -20.08
C ARG A 143 16.14 -19.68 -20.40
N TYR A 144 15.61 -18.57 -19.96
CA TYR A 144 14.22 -18.19 -20.19
C TYR A 144 14.12 -16.79 -20.78
N LYS A 145 13.15 -16.64 -21.69
CA LYS A 145 12.76 -15.35 -22.26
C LYS A 145 11.33 -15.02 -21.85
N ALA A 146 11.15 -13.96 -21.07
CA ALA A 146 9.86 -13.49 -20.60
C ALA A 146 9.43 -12.25 -21.41
N VAL A 147 8.22 -12.30 -22.01
CA VAL A 147 7.61 -11.18 -22.74
C VAL A 147 6.32 -10.80 -22.02
N ILE A 148 6.29 -9.60 -21.48
CA ILE A 148 5.15 -9.00 -20.83
C ILE A 148 4.46 -8.10 -21.86
N MET A 149 3.18 -8.33 -22.15
CA MET A 149 2.43 -7.59 -23.16
C MET A 149 1.34 -6.76 -22.49
N VAL A 150 1.41 -5.44 -22.61
CA VAL A 150 0.32 -4.52 -22.23
C VAL A 150 -0.69 -4.52 -23.38
N LYS A 151 -1.94 -4.93 -23.13
CA LYS A 151 -2.97 -5.09 -24.16
C LYS A 151 -4.12 -4.10 -24.05
N ASP A 152 -4.50 -3.78 -22.83
CA ASP A 152 -5.67 -2.96 -22.54
C ASP A 152 -5.34 -1.85 -21.55
N ILE A 153 -5.82 -0.64 -21.86
CA ILE A 153 -5.87 0.47 -20.91
C ILE A 153 -7.30 1.00 -20.91
N LYS A 154 -7.99 0.79 -19.80
CA LYS A 154 -9.40 1.18 -19.64
C LYS A 154 -9.51 2.28 -18.60
N ILE A 155 -9.94 3.45 -19.04
CA ILE A 155 -10.23 4.58 -18.16
C ILE A 155 -11.73 4.62 -17.92
N LEU A 156 -12.14 4.51 -16.68
CA LEU A 156 -13.53 4.71 -16.29
C LEU A 156 -13.78 6.21 -16.08
N PRO A 157 -14.95 6.71 -16.50
CA PRO A 157 -15.26 8.12 -16.37
C PRO A 157 -15.28 8.56 -14.92
N GLU A 158 -15.11 9.86 -14.73
CA GLU A 158 -15.32 10.51 -13.44
C GLU A 158 -16.77 10.30 -13.01
N ASN A 159 -16.94 9.86 -11.77
CA ASN A 159 -18.26 9.67 -11.18
C ASN A 159 -18.34 10.45 -9.88
N THR A 160 -19.30 11.38 -9.83
CA THR A 160 -19.68 12.10 -8.61
C THR A 160 -21.11 11.73 -8.25
N GLU A 161 -21.31 11.19 -7.07
CA GLU A 161 -22.59 10.79 -6.53
C GLU A 161 -22.90 11.58 -5.27
N GLU A 162 -24.12 12.10 -5.15
CA GLU A 162 -24.60 12.73 -3.94
C GLU A 162 -25.58 11.81 -3.22
N LEU A 163 -25.33 11.57 -1.96
CA LEU A 163 -26.18 10.81 -1.06
C LEU A 163 -26.79 11.72 -0.02
N TYR A 164 -28.12 11.63 0.14
CA TYR A 164 -28.88 12.43 1.10
C TYR A 164 -29.39 11.52 2.20
N TYR A 165 -29.06 11.84 3.44
CA TYR A 165 -29.56 11.10 4.60
C TYR A 165 -29.70 12.00 5.82
N THR A 166 -30.38 11.50 6.85
CA THR A 166 -30.59 12.20 8.11
C THR A 166 -30.02 11.37 9.24
N GLU A 167 -29.17 11.98 10.03
CA GLU A 167 -28.71 11.42 11.29
C GLU A 167 -29.48 12.05 12.44
N THR A 168 -29.74 11.26 13.48
CA THR A 168 -30.48 11.71 14.66
C THR A 168 -29.79 11.23 15.92
N ALA A 169 -29.84 12.07 16.96
CA ALA A 169 -29.38 11.70 18.29
C ALA A 169 -30.39 12.11 19.36
N LYS A 170 -30.31 11.49 20.52
CA LYS A 170 -31.08 11.90 21.71
C LYS A 170 -30.18 12.72 22.60
N LEU A 171 -30.50 13.97 22.76
CA LEU A 171 -29.82 14.89 23.66
C LEU A 171 -30.66 15.09 24.95
N GLN A 172 -30.00 15.03 26.10
CA GLN A 172 -30.68 15.30 27.34
C GLN A 172 -31.11 16.80 27.38
N ASP A 173 -32.41 17.03 27.57
CA ASP A 173 -33.03 18.33 27.56
C ASP A 173 -33.75 18.58 28.91
N GLY A 174 -32.91 18.66 29.96
CA GLY A 174 -33.40 18.86 31.33
C GLY A 174 -33.85 17.59 32.03
N ILE A 175 -34.75 17.77 32.99
CA ILE A 175 -35.35 16.73 33.80
C ILE A 175 -36.87 16.73 33.63
N ALA A 176 -37.46 15.55 33.75
CA ALA A 176 -38.89 15.37 33.91
C ALA A 176 -39.14 14.62 35.22
N TYR A 177 -40.37 14.66 35.70
CA TYR A 177 -40.77 13.93 36.91
C TYR A 177 -41.54 12.68 36.54
N LYS A 178 -41.19 11.56 37.16
CA LYS A 178 -41.92 10.30 36.94
C LYS A 178 -43.33 10.41 37.51
N LEU A 179 -44.32 9.96 36.71
CA LEU A 179 -45.71 9.91 37.14
C LEU A 179 -46.07 8.48 37.62
N ASN A 180 -46.98 8.40 38.59
CA ASN A 180 -47.64 7.15 39.00
C ASN A 180 -48.81 6.84 38.07
N ASP A 181 -49.45 5.66 38.23
CA ASP A 181 -50.55 5.19 37.39
C ASP A 181 -51.82 6.05 37.47
N ALA A 182 -51.94 6.89 38.52
CA ALA A 182 -53.05 7.81 38.70
C ALA A 182 -52.72 9.23 38.13
N GLY A 183 -51.59 9.44 37.45
CA GLY A 183 -51.18 10.72 36.87
C GLY A 183 -50.53 11.72 37.85
N GLY A 184 -50.32 11.34 39.11
CA GLY A 184 -49.59 12.15 40.10
C GLY A 184 -48.09 11.90 40.05
N PHE A 185 -47.31 12.81 40.67
CA PHE A 185 -45.86 12.62 40.75
C PHE A 185 -45.48 11.41 41.64
N LEU A 186 -44.59 10.60 41.16
CA LEU A 186 -43.98 9.53 41.96
C LEU A 186 -42.96 10.17 42.90
N LEU A 187 -43.14 9.90 44.21
CA LEU A 187 -42.24 10.41 45.28
C LEU A 187 -41.24 9.31 45.65
N ASP A 188 -40.04 9.72 46.01
CA ASP A 188 -39.03 8.87 46.60
C ASP A 188 -39.35 8.56 48.09
N SER A 189 -38.50 7.80 48.76
CA SER A 189 -38.68 7.43 50.19
C SER A 189 -38.59 8.60 51.16
N VAL A 190 -38.16 9.78 50.70
CA VAL A 190 -37.98 11.00 51.51
C VAL A 190 -39.04 12.06 51.14
N GLY A 191 -39.92 11.75 50.17
CA GLY A 191 -41.01 12.63 49.75
C GLY A 191 -40.66 13.59 48.60
N ASN A 192 -39.51 13.44 47.96
CA ASN A 192 -39.16 14.25 46.79
C ASN A 192 -39.70 13.65 45.52
N LYS A 193 -39.98 14.49 44.50
CA LYS A 193 -40.37 14.01 43.19
C LYS A 193 -39.22 13.25 42.53
N THR A 194 -39.48 12.03 42.05
CA THR A 194 -38.52 11.23 41.33
C THR A 194 -38.19 11.85 39.97
N GLU A 195 -36.96 12.31 39.82
CA GLU A 195 -36.46 12.93 38.60
C GLU A 195 -36.04 11.84 37.59
N ILE A 196 -36.38 12.07 36.35
CA ILE A 196 -35.93 11.27 35.21
C ILE A 196 -35.36 12.20 34.13
N PRO A 197 -34.29 11.78 33.42
CA PRO A 197 -33.76 12.59 32.33
C PRO A 197 -34.81 12.75 31.23
N LYS A 198 -35.02 13.98 30.81
CA LYS A 198 -35.82 14.29 29.64
C LYS A 198 -34.90 14.37 28.43
N PHE A 199 -35.30 13.72 27.33
CA PHE A 199 -34.57 13.73 26.08
C PHE A 199 -35.35 14.42 24.99
N LYS A 200 -34.64 15.16 24.14
CA LYS A 200 -35.13 15.61 22.85
C LYS A 200 -34.38 14.90 21.73
N THR A 201 -35.06 14.61 20.66
CA THR A 201 -34.42 14.13 19.44
C THR A 201 -33.96 15.31 18.64
N ILE A 202 -32.68 15.35 18.34
CA ILE A 202 -32.08 16.31 17.43
C ILE A 202 -31.80 15.61 16.10
N ALA A 203 -31.77 16.37 15.00
CA ALA A 203 -31.57 15.83 13.66
C ALA A 203 -30.62 16.72 12.85
N CYS A 204 -29.84 16.07 11.99
CA CYS A 204 -29.00 16.74 11.04
C CYS A 204 -29.17 16.10 9.66
N TYR A 205 -29.41 16.91 8.66
CA TYR A 205 -29.50 16.52 7.26
C TYR A 205 -28.09 16.55 6.66
N VAL A 206 -27.66 15.45 6.06
CA VAL A 206 -26.34 15.29 5.48
C VAL A 206 -26.47 15.12 3.98
N THR A 207 -25.64 15.84 3.25
CA THR A 207 -25.39 15.61 1.82
C THR A 207 -23.95 15.14 1.69
N GLU A 208 -23.76 13.87 1.45
CA GLU A 208 -22.46 13.26 1.22
C GLU A 208 -22.16 13.23 -0.28
N THR A 209 -21.01 13.79 -0.67
CA THR A 209 -20.49 13.71 -2.03
C THR A 209 -19.42 12.63 -2.11
N ARG A 210 -19.61 11.67 -2.99
CA ARG A 210 -18.64 10.61 -3.30
C ARG A 210 -18.08 10.82 -4.70
N GLN A 211 -16.78 10.94 -4.77
CA GLN A 211 -16.04 11.07 -6.03
C GLN A 211 -15.27 9.79 -6.28
N LYS A 212 -15.38 9.25 -7.51
CA LYS A 212 -14.63 8.06 -7.92
C LYS A 212 -14.16 8.16 -9.35
N LYS A 213 -12.90 7.79 -9.58
CA LYS A 213 -12.32 7.61 -10.92
C LYS A 213 -11.36 6.43 -10.87
N SER A 214 -11.44 5.52 -11.84
CA SER A 214 -10.60 4.33 -11.87
C SER A 214 -9.99 4.12 -13.24
N LEU A 215 -8.83 3.50 -13.25
CA LEU A 215 -8.12 3.09 -14.46
C LEU A 215 -7.56 1.69 -14.27
N LEU A 216 -7.72 0.86 -15.30
CA LEU A 216 -7.21 -0.50 -15.34
C LEU A 216 -6.25 -0.67 -16.53
N ILE A 217 -5.06 -1.19 -16.25
CA ILE A 217 -4.12 -1.69 -17.26
C ILE A 217 -4.20 -3.21 -17.23
N GLY A 218 -4.42 -3.83 -18.38
CA GLY A 218 -4.49 -5.28 -18.57
C GLY A 218 -3.43 -5.80 -19.51
N GLY A 219 -2.97 -7.00 -19.30
CA GLY A 219 -1.98 -7.63 -20.16
C GLY A 219 -1.78 -9.12 -19.87
N THR A 220 -0.79 -9.69 -20.54
CA THR A 220 -0.43 -11.10 -20.40
C THR A 220 1.09 -11.25 -20.35
N ILE A 221 1.56 -12.38 -19.87
CA ILE A 221 2.97 -12.75 -19.92
C ILE A 221 3.14 -14.05 -20.70
N GLN A 222 4.22 -14.15 -21.45
CA GLN A 222 4.70 -15.39 -22.08
C GLN A 222 6.12 -15.66 -21.61
N LEU A 223 6.40 -16.91 -21.22
CA LEU A 223 7.72 -17.38 -20.89
C LEU A 223 8.14 -18.46 -21.88
N THR A 224 9.27 -18.27 -22.53
CA THR A 224 9.83 -19.26 -23.47
C THR A 224 11.12 -19.86 -22.90
N ASP A 225 11.20 -21.16 -22.83
CA ASP A 225 12.44 -21.89 -22.56
C ASP A 225 13.29 -21.92 -23.82
N THR A 226 14.44 -21.26 -23.80
CA THR A 226 15.31 -21.12 -24.98
C THR A 226 15.98 -22.45 -25.41
N LYS A 227 16.11 -23.42 -24.50
CA LYS A 227 16.71 -24.73 -24.83
C LYS A 227 15.71 -25.66 -25.48
N THR A 228 14.46 -25.64 -25.03
CA THR A 228 13.42 -26.55 -25.57
C THR A 228 12.55 -25.91 -26.62
N GLY A 229 12.54 -24.58 -26.71
CA GLY A 229 11.62 -23.81 -27.54
C GLY A 229 10.18 -23.81 -27.01
N GLN A 230 9.91 -24.42 -25.87
CA GLN A 230 8.58 -24.50 -25.28
C GLN A 230 8.18 -23.14 -24.73
N THR A 231 6.96 -22.70 -25.05
CA THR A 231 6.37 -21.46 -24.54
C THR A 231 5.30 -21.78 -23.52
N PHE A 232 5.36 -21.11 -22.41
CA PHE A 232 4.40 -21.18 -21.31
C PHE A 232 3.65 -19.85 -21.25
N ALA A 233 2.33 -19.91 -21.28
CA ALA A 233 1.51 -18.74 -21.08
C ALA A 233 1.27 -18.52 -19.57
N GLY A 234 1.52 -17.32 -19.10
CA GLY A 234 1.12 -16.89 -17.78
C GLY A 234 -0.37 -16.52 -17.72
N LYS A 235 -0.82 -16.20 -16.53
CA LYS A 235 -2.16 -15.68 -16.31
C LYS A 235 -2.30 -14.25 -16.86
N ASN A 236 -3.54 -13.80 -16.97
CA ASN A 236 -3.79 -12.38 -17.20
C ASN A 236 -3.29 -11.59 -16.00
N ILE A 237 -2.59 -10.52 -16.28
CA ILE A 237 -2.09 -9.58 -15.30
C ILE A 237 -2.81 -8.24 -15.44
N SER A 238 -2.99 -7.55 -14.34
CA SER A 238 -3.61 -6.23 -14.33
C SER A 238 -3.00 -5.34 -13.26
N GLY A 239 -3.09 -4.04 -13.48
CA GLY A 239 -2.81 -3.01 -12.50
C GLY A 239 -3.96 -2.02 -12.46
N GLU A 240 -4.49 -1.72 -11.30
CA GLU A 240 -5.60 -0.79 -11.13
C GLU A 240 -5.17 0.40 -10.29
N SER A 241 -5.56 1.59 -10.72
CA SER A 241 -5.50 2.81 -9.94
C SER A 241 -6.90 3.36 -9.73
N THR A 242 -7.28 3.54 -8.49
CA THR A 242 -8.58 4.11 -8.11
C THR A 242 -8.35 5.36 -7.27
N PHE A 243 -9.00 6.43 -7.65
CA PHE A 243 -9.21 7.62 -6.85
C PHE A 243 -10.61 7.52 -6.24
N GLU A 244 -10.68 7.62 -4.93
CA GLU A 244 -11.93 7.72 -4.18
C GLU A 244 -11.78 8.85 -3.16
N HIS A 245 -12.75 9.75 -3.14
CA HIS A 245 -12.82 10.82 -2.16
C HIS A 245 -14.25 10.99 -1.68
N ARG A 246 -14.39 11.32 -0.40
CA ARG A 246 -15.68 11.57 0.24
C ARG A 246 -15.64 12.88 0.99
N SER A 247 -16.66 13.67 0.83
CA SER A 247 -16.89 14.91 1.58
C SER A 247 -18.36 15.03 1.96
N ALA A 248 -18.70 15.84 2.94
CA ALA A 248 -20.07 16.05 3.33
C ALA A 248 -20.34 17.51 3.68
N LYS A 249 -21.58 17.93 3.37
CA LYS A 249 -22.20 19.17 3.83
C LYS A 249 -23.36 18.81 4.76
N PHE A 250 -23.69 19.67 5.70
CA PHE A 250 -24.74 19.40 6.65
C PHE A 250 -25.65 20.62 6.87
N LYS A 251 -26.86 20.33 7.35
CA LYS A 251 -27.83 21.34 7.80
C LYS A 251 -28.58 20.77 9.00
N GLY A 252 -28.41 21.40 10.15
CA GLY A 252 -29.05 20.97 11.40
C GLY A 252 -28.08 20.97 12.58
N ASP A 253 -28.34 20.10 13.54
CA ASP A 253 -27.58 20.03 14.78
C ASP A 253 -26.38 19.09 14.64
N LEU A 254 -25.19 19.63 14.89
CA LEU A 254 -23.93 18.85 14.79
C LEU A 254 -23.87 17.70 15.79
N ASP A 255 -24.52 17.84 16.96
CA ASP A 255 -24.50 16.79 17.98
C ASP A 255 -25.32 15.55 17.57
N ALA A 256 -26.06 15.66 16.46
CA ALA A 256 -26.79 14.52 15.88
C ALA A 256 -25.89 13.66 14.95
N LEU A 257 -24.70 14.12 14.59
CA LEU A 257 -23.84 13.47 13.61
C LEU A 257 -22.96 12.39 14.23
N SER A 258 -22.74 11.32 13.48
CA SER A 258 -21.77 10.29 13.81
C SER A 258 -20.32 10.80 13.68
N PRO A 259 -19.35 10.20 14.39
CA PRO A 259 -17.94 10.53 14.24
C PRO A 259 -17.44 10.41 12.81
N GLU A 260 -17.93 9.43 12.05
CA GLU A 260 -17.59 9.20 10.65
C GLU A 260 -18.04 10.39 9.79
N THR A 261 -19.30 10.85 9.95
CA THR A 261 -19.83 11.97 9.19
C THR A 261 -19.14 13.27 9.56
N LEU A 262 -18.79 13.47 10.83
CA LEU A 262 -18.03 14.64 11.28
C LEU A 262 -16.65 14.74 10.58
N GLN A 263 -15.97 13.61 10.34
CA GLN A 263 -14.72 13.60 9.58
C GLN A 263 -14.90 14.02 8.12
N LEU A 264 -16.03 13.65 7.50
CA LEU A 264 -16.33 14.01 6.12
C LEU A 264 -16.66 15.49 5.95
N ILE A 265 -17.27 16.13 6.96
CA ILE A 265 -17.64 17.55 6.92
C ILE A 265 -16.42 18.47 6.84
N GLY A 266 -15.28 18.05 7.41
CA GLY A 266 -14.03 18.79 7.31
C GLY A 266 -13.35 18.71 5.95
N SER A 267 -13.79 17.80 5.08
CA SER A 267 -13.23 17.55 3.77
C SER A 267 -13.93 18.39 2.71
N LYS A 268 -13.14 18.93 1.76
CA LYS A 268 -13.66 19.59 0.56
C LYS A 268 -13.62 18.62 -0.61
N GLU A 269 -14.48 18.83 -1.59
CA GLU A 269 -14.37 18.16 -2.90
C GLU A 269 -12.98 18.41 -3.49
N LEU A 270 -12.37 17.37 -4.05
CA LEU A 270 -11.05 17.42 -4.66
C LEU A 270 -11.17 17.45 -6.18
N GLU A 271 -10.17 18.01 -6.83
CA GLU A 271 -10.03 17.84 -8.28
C GLU A 271 -9.69 16.37 -8.58
N TYR A 272 -10.27 15.86 -9.65
CA TYR A 272 -9.95 14.51 -10.11
C TYR A 272 -8.50 14.44 -10.60
N PRO A 273 -7.77 13.37 -10.30
CA PRO A 273 -6.46 13.17 -10.87
C PRO A 273 -6.55 13.05 -12.38
N SER A 274 -5.51 13.51 -13.07
CA SER A 274 -5.40 13.36 -14.51
C SER A 274 -5.32 11.88 -14.93
N ASP A 275 -5.73 11.58 -16.15
CA ASP A 275 -5.59 10.22 -16.69
C ASP A 275 -4.13 9.76 -16.68
N LEU A 276 -3.20 10.67 -16.98
CA LEU A 276 -1.77 10.40 -16.92
C LEU A 276 -1.33 9.92 -15.53
N GLU A 277 -1.76 10.61 -14.48
CA GLU A 277 -1.42 10.24 -13.09
C GLU A 277 -1.98 8.86 -12.73
N LEU A 278 -3.21 8.56 -13.13
CA LEU A 278 -3.83 7.25 -12.90
C LEU A 278 -3.12 6.15 -13.70
N ILE A 279 -2.70 6.42 -14.94
CA ILE A 279 -1.95 5.47 -15.77
C ILE A 279 -0.62 5.13 -15.10
N LEU A 280 0.13 6.12 -14.64
CA LEU A 280 1.42 5.89 -13.97
C LEU A 280 1.24 5.02 -12.70
N ARG A 281 0.27 5.34 -11.86
CA ARG A 281 -0.02 4.55 -10.64
C ARG A 281 -0.49 3.13 -10.96
N ALA A 282 -1.28 2.95 -12.01
CA ALA A 282 -1.74 1.63 -12.45
C ALA A 282 -0.60 0.83 -13.09
N SER A 283 0.30 1.50 -13.84
CA SER A 283 1.50 0.91 -14.43
C SER A 283 2.42 0.31 -13.38
N ASP A 284 2.67 1.02 -12.27
CA ASP A 284 3.48 0.50 -11.17
C ASP A 284 2.90 -0.80 -10.60
N LYS A 285 1.58 -0.84 -10.37
CA LYS A 285 0.91 -2.06 -9.88
C LYS A 285 0.94 -3.18 -10.92
N PHE A 286 0.73 -2.85 -12.21
CA PHE A 286 0.81 -3.79 -13.30
C PHE A 286 2.20 -4.43 -13.37
N LYS A 287 3.26 -3.63 -13.30
CA LYS A 287 4.66 -4.09 -13.30
C LYS A 287 4.95 -5.02 -12.14
N ILE A 288 4.51 -4.67 -10.93
CA ILE A 288 4.67 -5.53 -9.74
C ILE A 288 3.96 -6.87 -9.95
N ASN A 289 2.72 -6.86 -10.43
CA ASN A 289 1.95 -8.08 -10.68
C ASN A 289 2.56 -8.92 -11.82
N ALA A 290 3.10 -8.27 -12.85
CA ALA A 290 3.79 -8.95 -13.95
C ALA A 290 5.05 -9.68 -13.46
N VAL A 291 5.84 -9.03 -12.60
CA VAL A 291 7.03 -9.66 -12.01
C VAL A 291 6.65 -10.85 -11.14
N ASN A 292 5.63 -10.72 -10.31
CA ASN A 292 5.16 -11.81 -9.46
C ASN A 292 4.70 -13.02 -10.29
N GLU A 293 3.90 -12.78 -11.34
CA GLU A 293 3.45 -13.84 -12.24
C GLU A 293 4.62 -14.46 -13.02
N MET A 294 5.57 -13.65 -13.49
CA MET A 294 6.77 -14.14 -14.17
C MET A 294 7.55 -15.11 -13.27
N ILE A 295 7.76 -14.74 -12.03
CA ILE A 295 8.46 -15.60 -11.06
C ILE A 295 7.64 -16.87 -10.81
N GLU A 296 6.31 -16.78 -10.66
CA GLU A 296 5.45 -17.94 -10.45
C GLU A 296 5.52 -18.92 -11.63
N VAL A 297 5.52 -18.42 -12.87
CA VAL A 297 5.65 -19.26 -14.08
C VAL A 297 7.05 -19.87 -14.18
N LEU A 298 8.11 -19.10 -13.93
CA LEU A 298 9.49 -19.59 -13.89
C LEU A 298 9.65 -20.76 -12.95
N GLU A 299 8.97 -20.74 -11.83
CA GLU A 299 9.10 -21.73 -10.80
C GLU A 299 8.37 -23.03 -11.08
N LYS A 300 7.17 -22.91 -11.59
CA LYS A 300 6.43 -24.07 -12.09
C LYS A 300 7.23 -24.79 -13.17
N THR A 301 7.84 -24.01 -14.06
CA THR A 301 8.62 -24.54 -15.19
C THR A 301 9.94 -25.16 -14.74
N SER A 302 10.65 -24.51 -13.79
CA SER A 302 11.93 -25.04 -13.28
C SER A 302 11.76 -26.23 -12.33
N GLY A 303 10.62 -26.33 -11.62
CA GLY A 303 10.30 -27.46 -10.74
C GLY A 303 9.91 -28.75 -11.48
N ASP A 304 9.36 -28.65 -12.68
CA ASP A 304 9.03 -29.79 -13.53
C ASP A 304 10.25 -30.43 -14.21
N VAL A 305 11.32 -29.66 -14.41
CA VAL A 305 12.57 -30.16 -15.00
C VAL A 305 13.35 -31.04 -14.01
N THR A 306 13.33 -30.72 -12.72
CA THR A 306 14.01 -31.49 -11.68
C THR A 306 13.33 -32.82 -11.33
N LYS A 307 12.12 -33.09 -11.83
CA LYS A 307 11.39 -34.37 -11.64
C LYS A 307 11.54 -35.30 -12.82
N LYS A 308 12.21 -34.89 -13.91
CA LYS A 308 12.38 -35.71 -15.14
C LYS A 308 13.84 -36.11 -15.42
N GLU A 309 14.77 -35.68 -14.57
CA GLU A 309 16.15 -36.23 -14.51
C GLU A 309 16.31 -37.15 -13.28
#